data_1c7b9e670f83d6eb719fa6f1d060367d
#
_entry.id   1c7b9e670f83d6eb719fa6f1d060367d
#
_cell.length_a   1.000
_cell.length_b   1.000
_cell.length_c   1.000
_cell.angle_alpha   90.00
_cell.angle_beta   90.00
_cell.angle_gamma   90.00
#
_symmetry.space_group_name_H-M   'P 1'
#
loop_
_entity.id
_entity.type
_entity.pdbx_description
1 polymer ?
#
loop_
_entity_poly.entity_id
_entity_poly.type
_entity_poly.pdbx_seq_one_letter_code
_entity_poly.pdbx_strand_id
1 'polypeptide(L)'
;MRTIAIDAMGGEHAPKAIIDAVLHAKPELKQTKFVLFGDEEKLKKLIPADQLDDRLTIVPTTEVIEDQDEAVKAIRKKKHSSMVVAANYVKDGKADALLSLGNTGALLTSWIFIVGRIKGIARPALMPTLPVENSDIGFNMIDVGANAQSKPEYLLQWAKMASYYAEK
;
A
#
# COMPACT_ATOMS: atom_id res chain seq x y z
N MET A 1 0.00 18.36 5.73
CA MET A 1 -0.45 17.10 6.38
C MET A 1 -0.54 16.06 5.27
N ARG A 2 0.03 14.87 5.47
CA ARG A 2 0.00 13.79 4.47
C ARG A 2 -1.13 12.81 4.77
N THR A 3 -1.73 12.24 3.75
CA THR A 3 -2.83 11.27 3.89
C THR A 3 -2.36 9.89 3.40
N ILE A 4 -2.55 8.87 4.23
CA ILE A 4 -2.24 7.48 3.90
C ILE A 4 -3.56 6.73 3.76
N ALA A 5 -3.82 6.17 2.58
CA ALA A 5 -4.89 5.22 2.34
C ALA A 5 -4.44 3.83 2.80
N ILE A 6 -5.22 3.14 3.61
CA ILE A 6 -4.86 1.86 4.21
C ILE A 6 -5.90 0.81 3.84
N ASP A 7 -5.49 -0.22 3.13
CA ASP A 7 -6.28 -1.44 2.96
C ASP A 7 -6.37 -2.18 4.30
N ALA A 8 -7.46 -1.96 5.01
CA ALA A 8 -7.64 -2.51 6.36
C ALA A 8 -8.05 -3.98 6.37
N MET A 9 -8.33 -4.57 5.22
CA MET A 9 -8.80 -5.95 5.10
C MET A 9 -7.78 -6.90 4.49
N GLY A 10 -6.63 -6.38 4.02
CA GLY A 10 -5.57 -7.18 3.43
C GLY A 10 -4.56 -7.67 4.45
N GLY A 11 -4.22 -8.97 4.37
CA GLY A 11 -3.22 -9.62 5.23
C GLY A 11 -3.80 -10.64 6.21
N GLU A 12 -2.94 -11.55 6.65
CA GLU A 12 -3.32 -12.73 7.45
C GLU A 12 -4.03 -12.38 8.77
N HIS A 13 -3.64 -11.26 9.40
CA HIS A 13 -4.21 -10.83 10.69
C HIS A 13 -5.09 -9.58 10.57
N ALA A 14 -5.57 -9.28 9.35
CA ALA A 14 -6.51 -8.19 9.11
C ALA A 14 -7.90 -8.51 9.68
N PRO A 15 -8.63 -7.51 10.12
CA PRO A 15 -8.28 -6.10 10.21
C PRO A 15 -7.55 -5.72 11.52
N LYS A 16 -7.47 -6.62 12.50
CA LYS A 16 -7.04 -6.29 13.87
C LYS A 16 -5.61 -5.75 13.92
N ALA A 17 -4.65 -6.44 13.32
CA ALA A 17 -3.25 -6.03 13.35
C ALA A 17 -3.03 -4.65 12.69
N ILE A 18 -3.79 -4.36 11.63
CA ILE A 18 -3.72 -3.08 10.92
C ILE A 18 -4.26 -1.94 11.78
N ILE A 19 -5.40 -2.19 12.46
CA ILE A 19 -6.00 -1.20 13.36
C ILE A 19 -5.08 -0.93 14.55
N ASP A 20 -4.55 -1.98 15.20
CA ASP A 20 -3.63 -1.84 16.32
C ASP A 20 -2.40 -1.00 15.91
N ALA A 21 -1.83 -1.26 14.72
CA ALA A 21 -0.70 -0.50 14.19
C ALA A 21 -1.05 0.98 13.93
N VAL A 22 -2.23 1.26 13.35
CA VAL A 22 -2.67 2.63 13.09
C VAL A 22 -2.93 3.40 14.39
N LEU A 23 -3.58 2.77 15.37
CA LEU A 23 -3.82 3.38 16.67
C LEU A 23 -2.52 3.68 17.42
N HIS A 24 -1.50 2.83 17.25
CA HIS A 24 -0.17 3.06 17.82
C HIS A 24 0.56 4.19 17.09
N ALA A 25 0.51 4.22 15.76
CA ALA A 25 1.20 5.24 14.96
C ALA A 25 0.56 6.63 15.01
N LYS A 26 -0.75 6.73 15.20
CA LYS A 26 -1.50 7.99 15.16
C LYS A 26 -0.99 9.06 16.13
N PRO A 27 -0.67 8.76 17.40
CA PRO A 27 -0.13 9.76 18.34
C PRO A 27 1.31 10.20 17.99
N GLU A 28 2.11 9.34 17.35
CA GLU A 28 3.48 9.65 16.95
C GLU A 28 3.51 10.48 15.67
N LEU A 29 2.67 10.13 14.67
CA LEU A 29 2.62 10.76 13.36
C LEU A 29 1.60 11.90 13.30
N LYS A 30 1.83 12.97 14.07
CA LYS A 30 0.90 14.11 14.23
C LYS A 30 0.52 14.83 12.93
N GLN A 31 1.34 14.74 11.90
CA GLN A 31 1.13 15.37 10.58
C GLN A 31 0.57 14.40 9.53
N THR A 32 0.01 13.27 9.99
CA THR A 32 -0.52 12.24 9.09
C THR A 32 -2.01 12.01 9.35
N LYS A 33 -2.76 11.87 8.25
CA LYS A 33 -4.13 11.38 8.22
C LYS A 33 -4.14 9.92 7.78
N PHE A 34 -4.94 9.11 8.42
CA PHE A 34 -5.14 7.70 8.10
C PHE A 34 -6.56 7.49 7.60
N VAL A 35 -6.71 6.90 6.43
CA VAL A 35 -8.01 6.54 5.84
C VAL A 35 -8.05 5.03 5.70
N LEU A 36 -8.88 4.38 6.50
CA LEU A 36 -9.06 2.93 6.52
C LEU A 36 -10.13 2.52 5.52
N PHE A 37 -9.81 1.61 4.62
CA PHE A 37 -10.73 1.04 3.65
C PHE A 37 -11.09 -0.38 4.08
N GLY A 38 -12.39 -0.66 4.32
CA GLY A 38 -12.80 -1.98 4.80
C GLY A 38 -14.26 -2.06 5.18
N ASP A 39 -14.63 -3.21 5.77
CA ASP A 39 -15.95 -3.45 6.35
C ASP A 39 -16.16 -2.52 7.56
N GLU A 40 -17.01 -1.53 7.39
CA GLU A 40 -17.21 -0.46 8.36
C GLU A 40 -17.65 -1.00 9.74
N GLU A 41 -18.53 -2.01 9.76
CA GLU A 41 -19.00 -2.57 11.01
C GLU A 41 -17.89 -3.30 11.78
N LYS A 42 -17.05 -4.06 11.05
CA LYS A 42 -15.91 -4.73 11.65
C LYS A 42 -14.87 -3.73 12.17
N LEU A 43 -14.58 -2.70 11.40
CA LEU A 43 -13.62 -1.67 11.79
C LEU A 43 -14.09 -0.89 13.00
N LYS A 44 -15.36 -0.45 13.04
CA LYS A 44 -15.93 0.29 14.17
C LYS A 44 -15.99 -0.53 15.48
N LYS A 45 -16.08 -1.86 15.40
CA LYS A 45 -16.04 -2.71 16.60
C LYS A 45 -14.65 -2.77 17.24
N LEU A 46 -13.60 -2.52 16.46
CA LEU A 46 -12.21 -2.61 16.89
C LEU A 46 -11.59 -1.25 17.21
N ILE A 47 -12.13 -0.17 16.66
CA ILE A 47 -11.62 1.19 16.87
C ILE A 47 -12.45 1.86 17.95
N PRO A 48 -11.85 2.32 19.08
CA PRO A 48 -12.56 3.14 20.06
C PRO A 48 -13.18 4.38 19.42
N ALA A 49 -14.40 4.73 19.77
CA ALA A 49 -15.17 5.79 19.14
C ALA A 49 -14.48 7.18 19.25
N ASP A 50 -13.76 7.41 20.33
CA ASP A 50 -12.96 8.63 20.56
C ASP A 50 -11.69 8.72 19.70
N GLN A 51 -11.30 7.62 19.07
CA GLN A 51 -10.17 7.59 18.14
C GLN A 51 -10.53 7.94 16.70
N LEU A 52 -11.82 7.88 16.35
CA LEU A 52 -12.34 8.34 15.05
C LEU A 52 -12.50 9.86 15.08
N ASP A 53 -11.69 10.53 14.25
CA ASP A 53 -11.64 11.99 14.16
C ASP A 53 -11.27 12.43 12.71
N ASP A 54 -10.88 13.68 12.53
CA ASP A 54 -10.46 14.23 11.23
C ASP A 54 -9.13 13.64 10.72
N ARG A 55 -8.37 12.93 11.57
CA ARG A 55 -7.12 12.24 11.22
C ARG A 55 -7.24 10.74 11.07
N LEU A 56 -8.33 10.12 11.54
CA LEU A 56 -8.61 8.70 11.37
C LEU A 56 -10.05 8.51 10.92
N THR A 57 -10.22 8.17 9.66
CA THR A 57 -11.53 8.00 9.04
C THR A 57 -11.66 6.63 8.37
N ILE A 58 -12.90 6.18 8.17
CA ILE A 58 -13.25 4.92 7.51
C ILE A 58 -13.97 5.23 6.19
N VAL A 59 -13.56 4.55 5.13
CA VAL A 59 -14.27 4.47 3.85
C VAL A 59 -14.81 3.05 3.70
N PRO A 60 -16.13 2.84 3.71
CA PRO A 60 -16.73 1.52 3.62
C PRO A 60 -16.40 0.80 2.30
N THR A 61 -16.08 -0.49 2.39
CA THR A 61 -15.90 -1.38 1.25
C THR A 61 -16.57 -2.73 1.51
N THR A 62 -16.94 -3.43 0.45
CA THR A 62 -17.77 -4.64 0.55
C THR A 62 -17.07 -5.92 0.09
N GLU A 63 -15.87 -5.79 -0.52
CA GLU A 63 -15.11 -6.92 -1.05
C GLU A 63 -13.69 -6.91 -0.50
N VAL A 64 -13.07 -8.09 -0.48
CA VAL A 64 -11.67 -8.29 -0.06
C VAL A 64 -10.94 -9.07 -1.15
N ILE A 65 -9.70 -8.67 -1.45
CA ILE A 65 -8.79 -9.46 -2.28
C ILE A 65 -8.00 -10.36 -1.34
N GLU A 66 -8.18 -11.67 -1.52
CA GLU A 66 -7.52 -12.70 -0.73
C GLU A 66 -6.13 -13.03 -1.29
N ASP A 67 -5.26 -13.63 -0.47
CA ASP A 67 -3.88 -13.93 -0.89
C ASP A 67 -3.81 -14.93 -2.04
N GLN A 68 -4.79 -15.87 -2.13
CA GLN A 68 -4.90 -16.85 -3.21
C GLN A 68 -5.56 -16.33 -4.50
N ASP A 69 -6.08 -15.10 -4.49
CA ASP A 69 -6.68 -14.51 -5.68
C ASP A 69 -5.64 -14.28 -6.78
N GLU A 70 -6.00 -14.56 -8.02
CA GLU A 70 -5.17 -14.18 -9.17
C GLU A 70 -5.22 -12.64 -9.34
N ALA A 71 -4.07 -12.00 -9.19
CA ALA A 71 -3.92 -10.54 -9.05
C ALA A 71 -4.68 -9.72 -10.09
N VAL A 72 -4.50 -10.02 -11.40
CA VAL A 72 -5.11 -9.26 -12.49
C VAL A 72 -6.62 -9.44 -12.52
N LYS A 73 -7.11 -10.67 -12.28
CA LYS A 73 -8.53 -10.93 -12.20
C LYS A 73 -9.18 -10.28 -10.99
N ALA A 74 -8.51 -10.33 -9.85
CA ALA A 74 -9.00 -9.73 -8.61
C ALA A 74 -9.23 -8.23 -8.77
N ILE A 75 -8.22 -7.50 -9.26
CA ILE A 75 -8.32 -6.05 -9.50
C ILE A 75 -9.43 -5.68 -10.51
N ARG A 76 -9.68 -6.53 -11.50
CA ARG A 76 -10.72 -6.28 -12.50
C ARG A 76 -12.13 -6.61 -12.00
N LYS A 77 -12.29 -7.66 -11.19
CA LYS A 77 -13.58 -8.16 -10.74
C LYS A 77 -14.03 -7.55 -9.41
N LYS A 78 -13.14 -7.49 -8.42
CA LYS A 78 -13.43 -7.00 -7.06
C LYS A 78 -13.24 -5.48 -6.97
N LYS A 79 -14.04 -4.73 -7.71
CA LYS A 79 -13.90 -3.26 -7.81
C LYS A 79 -14.23 -2.51 -6.53
N HIS A 80 -14.99 -3.14 -5.65
CA HIS A 80 -15.38 -2.61 -4.33
C HIS A 80 -14.52 -3.17 -3.19
N SER A 81 -13.38 -3.79 -3.53
CA SER A 81 -12.43 -4.25 -2.52
C SER A 81 -11.67 -3.08 -1.89
N SER A 82 -11.29 -3.27 -0.64
CA SER A 82 -10.54 -2.29 0.15
C SER A 82 -9.29 -1.80 -0.58
N MET A 83 -8.52 -2.71 -1.18
CA MET A 83 -7.32 -2.37 -1.96
C MET A 83 -7.63 -1.54 -3.21
N VAL A 84 -8.66 -1.93 -4.00
CA VAL A 84 -9.00 -1.23 -5.26
C VAL A 84 -9.56 0.16 -4.97
N VAL A 85 -10.43 0.29 -3.97
CA VAL A 85 -11.00 1.58 -3.58
C VAL A 85 -9.91 2.50 -3.03
N ALA A 86 -8.99 1.98 -2.19
CA ALA A 86 -7.84 2.73 -1.69
C ALA A 86 -6.89 3.19 -2.82
N ALA A 87 -6.63 2.34 -3.81
CA ALA A 87 -5.82 2.70 -4.98
C ALA A 87 -6.47 3.82 -5.82
N ASN A 88 -7.78 3.77 -6.01
CA ASN A 88 -8.51 4.87 -6.67
C ASN A 88 -8.45 6.17 -5.86
N TYR A 89 -8.49 6.07 -4.54
CA TYR A 89 -8.37 7.24 -3.67
C TYR A 89 -7.02 7.95 -3.84
N VAL A 90 -5.92 7.19 -3.98
CA VAL A 90 -4.60 7.73 -4.33
C VAL A 90 -4.59 8.32 -5.75
N LYS A 91 -5.13 7.61 -6.74
CA LYS A 91 -5.24 8.09 -8.12
C LYS A 91 -5.95 9.44 -8.21
N ASP A 92 -7.01 9.62 -7.42
CA ASP A 92 -7.80 10.85 -7.37
C ASP A 92 -7.09 12.00 -6.63
N GLY A 93 -5.87 11.78 -6.12
CA GLY A 93 -5.11 12.77 -5.36
C GLY A 93 -5.65 13.03 -3.95
N LYS A 94 -6.51 12.14 -3.42
CA LYS A 94 -7.09 12.24 -2.08
C LYS A 94 -6.19 11.66 -1.00
N ALA A 95 -5.20 10.86 -1.39
CA ALA A 95 -4.15 10.33 -0.52
C ALA A 95 -2.80 10.37 -1.22
N ASP A 96 -1.73 10.48 -0.43
CA ASP A 96 -0.35 10.55 -0.89
C ASP A 96 0.28 9.17 -1.05
N ALA A 97 -0.23 8.17 -0.33
CA ALA A 97 0.28 6.80 -0.35
C ALA A 97 -0.84 5.78 -0.11
N LEU A 98 -0.60 4.55 -0.56
CA LEU A 98 -1.40 3.37 -0.23
C LEU A 98 -0.54 2.38 0.54
N LEU A 99 -1.06 1.90 1.68
CA LEU A 99 -0.49 0.81 2.46
C LEU A 99 -1.43 -0.40 2.42
N SER A 100 -0.88 -1.57 2.13
CA SER A 100 -1.59 -2.85 2.22
C SER A 100 -0.63 -3.94 2.66
N LEU A 101 -1.11 -4.86 3.48
CA LEU A 101 -0.41 -6.09 3.90
C LEU A 101 -1.01 -7.33 3.21
N GLY A 102 -1.88 -7.15 2.22
CA GLY A 102 -2.52 -8.22 1.47
C GLY A 102 -1.70 -8.68 0.26
N ASN A 103 -2.39 -9.27 -0.70
CA ASN A 103 -1.81 -9.85 -1.91
C ASN A 103 -0.88 -8.89 -2.65
N THR A 104 0.43 -9.15 -2.61
CA THR A 104 1.49 -8.30 -3.19
C THR A 104 1.33 -8.13 -4.71
N GLY A 105 0.93 -9.19 -5.41
CA GLY A 105 0.69 -9.13 -6.86
C GLY A 105 -0.50 -8.23 -7.21
N ALA A 106 -1.56 -8.26 -6.41
CA ALA A 106 -2.71 -7.39 -6.57
C ALA A 106 -2.34 -5.93 -6.24
N LEU A 107 -1.56 -5.68 -5.20
CA LEU A 107 -1.06 -4.35 -4.87
C LEU A 107 -0.24 -3.76 -6.02
N LEU A 108 0.75 -4.50 -6.54
CA LEU A 108 1.54 -4.07 -7.70
C LEU A 108 0.67 -3.85 -8.94
N THR A 109 -0.29 -4.74 -9.18
CA THR A 109 -1.24 -4.64 -10.31
C THR A 109 -2.11 -3.39 -10.17
N SER A 110 -2.54 -3.05 -8.96
CA SER A 110 -3.32 -1.83 -8.69
C SER A 110 -2.52 -0.56 -8.99
N TRP A 111 -1.23 -0.53 -8.62
CA TRP A 111 -0.35 0.58 -8.97
C TRP A 111 -0.20 0.74 -10.48
N ILE A 112 -0.04 -0.36 -11.22
CA ILE A 112 0.14 -0.31 -12.68
C ILE A 112 -1.14 0.15 -13.41
N PHE A 113 -2.30 -0.41 -13.04
CA PHE A 113 -3.53 -0.23 -13.82
C PHE A 113 -4.48 0.84 -13.28
N ILE A 114 -4.39 1.17 -12.00
CA ILE A 114 -5.26 2.16 -11.37
C ILE A 114 -4.52 3.49 -11.20
N VAL A 115 -3.43 3.50 -10.44
CA VAL A 115 -2.66 4.73 -10.15
C VAL A 115 -1.89 5.18 -11.38
N GLY A 116 -1.30 4.23 -12.10
CA GLY A 116 -0.50 4.50 -13.29
C GLY A 116 1.00 4.52 -13.00
N ARG A 117 1.78 4.46 -14.08
CA ARG A 117 3.24 4.47 -14.01
C ARG A 117 3.79 5.88 -14.13
N ILE A 118 4.92 6.15 -13.51
CA ILE A 118 5.68 7.39 -13.73
C ILE A 118 6.06 7.48 -15.21
N LYS A 119 5.88 8.64 -15.82
CA LYS A 119 6.22 8.88 -17.23
C LYS A 119 7.70 8.56 -17.48
N GLY A 120 7.97 7.73 -18.46
CA GLY A 120 9.34 7.29 -18.82
C GLY A 120 9.78 6.00 -18.12
N ILE A 121 9.02 5.47 -17.16
CA ILE A 121 9.29 4.17 -16.53
C ILE A 121 8.53 3.07 -17.27
N ALA A 122 9.26 2.17 -17.92
CA ALA A 122 8.67 1.07 -18.69
C ALA A 122 8.06 -0.01 -17.80
N ARG A 123 8.72 -0.35 -16.68
CA ARG A 123 8.28 -1.36 -15.72
C ARG A 123 8.51 -0.89 -14.29
N PRO A 124 7.49 -0.94 -13.42
CA PRO A 124 7.69 -0.78 -11.98
C PRO A 124 8.38 -2.01 -11.39
N ALA A 125 8.96 -1.86 -10.22
CA ALA A 125 9.62 -2.92 -9.49
C ALA A 125 9.31 -2.83 -8.00
N LEU A 126 9.39 -3.95 -7.30
CA LEU A 126 9.34 -4.00 -5.84
C LEU A 126 10.72 -3.68 -5.28
N MET A 127 10.78 -2.80 -4.29
CA MET A 127 12.03 -2.37 -3.68
C MET A 127 11.91 -2.36 -2.16
N PRO A 128 12.18 -3.48 -1.49
CA PRO A 128 12.35 -3.47 -0.04
C PRO A 128 13.67 -2.84 0.37
N THR A 129 13.66 -2.22 1.55
CA THR A 129 14.87 -1.90 2.29
C THR A 129 15.15 -3.04 3.27
N LEU A 130 16.29 -3.69 3.13
CA LEU A 130 16.70 -4.82 3.96
C LEU A 130 17.72 -4.39 5.01
N PRO A 131 17.71 -5.02 6.20
CA PRO A 131 18.66 -4.68 7.25
C PRO A 131 20.08 -5.11 6.88
N VAL A 132 21.06 -4.41 7.44
CA VAL A 132 22.48 -4.77 7.37
C VAL A 132 22.96 -5.08 8.79
N GLU A 133 23.75 -6.13 8.93
CA GLU A 133 24.32 -6.51 10.22
C GLU A 133 25.20 -5.39 10.78
N ASN A 134 24.99 -5.06 12.05
CA ASN A 134 25.70 -4.00 12.78
C ASN A 134 25.56 -2.58 12.19
N SER A 135 24.47 -2.27 11.52
CA SER A 135 24.19 -0.96 10.95
C SER A 135 22.70 -0.61 11.07
N ASP A 136 22.43 0.65 11.44
CA ASP A 136 21.06 1.19 11.41
C ASP A 136 20.64 1.61 9.99
N ILE A 137 21.58 1.58 9.03
CA ILE A 137 21.32 1.91 7.62
C ILE A 137 21.12 0.60 6.86
N GLY A 138 19.93 0.42 6.32
CA GLY A 138 19.61 -0.71 5.43
C GLY A 138 20.16 -0.52 4.00
N PHE A 139 19.99 -1.54 3.16
CA PHE A 139 20.23 -1.43 1.72
C PHE A 139 18.95 -1.69 0.92
N ASN A 140 18.80 -1.00 -0.21
CA ASN A 140 17.67 -1.19 -1.10
C ASN A 140 17.98 -2.29 -2.11
N MET A 141 17.11 -3.31 -2.16
CA MET A 141 17.13 -4.33 -3.20
C MET A 141 15.94 -4.08 -4.14
N ILE A 142 16.19 -3.90 -5.43
CA ILE A 142 15.12 -3.59 -6.39
C ILE A 142 14.84 -4.76 -7.33
N ASP A 143 13.57 -4.94 -7.63
CA ASP A 143 12.95 -6.03 -8.38
C ASP A 143 13.08 -7.41 -7.71
N VAL A 144 12.55 -7.49 -6.51
CA VAL A 144 12.47 -8.74 -5.75
C VAL A 144 11.24 -9.56 -6.18
N GLY A 145 11.24 -10.04 -7.43
CA GLY A 145 10.24 -10.96 -7.97
C GLY A 145 9.02 -10.33 -8.64
N ALA A 146 9.00 -9.01 -8.84
CA ALA A 146 7.89 -8.35 -9.55
C ALA A 146 7.86 -8.63 -11.05
N ASN A 147 9.03 -8.85 -11.66
CA ASN A 147 9.18 -9.08 -13.09
C ASN A 147 9.88 -10.43 -13.35
N ALA A 148 9.22 -11.31 -14.08
CA ALA A 148 9.78 -12.61 -14.45
C ALA A 148 10.95 -12.52 -15.45
N GLN A 149 11.02 -11.43 -16.22
CA GLN A 149 12.07 -11.18 -17.20
C GLN A 149 12.49 -9.72 -17.13
N SER A 150 13.80 -9.49 -17.17
CA SER A 150 14.42 -8.16 -17.16
C SER A 150 15.05 -7.86 -18.51
N LYS A 151 14.95 -6.58 -18.93
CA LYS A 151 15.68 -6.04 -20.06
C LYS A 151 16.72 -5.05 -19.55
N PRO A 152 17.84 -4.82 -20.29
CA PRO A 152 18.87 -3.86 -19.87
C PRO A 152 18.32 -2.47 -19.55
N GLU A 153 17.36 -2.00 -20.32
CA GLU A 153 16.69 -0.72 -20.11
C GLU A 153 15.91 -0.64 -18.78
N TYR A 154 15.35 -1.76 -18.31
CA TYR A 154 14.65 -1.81 -17.02
C TYR A 154 15.64 -1.71 -15.86
N LEU A 155 16.77 -2.44 -15.95
CA LEU A 155 17.82 -2.39 -14.93
C LEU A 155 18.34 -0.96 -14.74
N LEU A 156 18.57 -0.24 -15.85
CA LEU A 156 18.98 1.17 -15.80
C LEU A 156 17.93 2.06 -15.14
N GLN A 157 16.64 1.86 -15.46
CA GLN A 157 15.56 2.64 -14.87
C GLN A 157 15.43 2.35 -13.37
N TRP A 158 15.50 1.07 -12.98
CA TRP A 158 15.43 0.64 -11.59
C TRP A 158 16.61 1.17 -10.76
N ALA A 159 17.83 1.14 -11.30
CA ALA A 159 18.98 1.72 -10.63
C ALA A 159 18.79 3.22 -10.34
N LYS A 160 18.29 3.98 -11.35
CA LYS A 160 17.97 5.40 -11.16
C LYS A 160 16.88 5.63 -10.12
N MET A 161 15.85 4.80 -10.09
CA MET A 161 14.76 4.89 -9.09
C MET A 161 15.29 4.60 -7.68
N ALA A 162 16.10 3.56 -7.51
CA ALA A 162 16.69 3.20 -6.24
C ALA A 162 17.65 4.27 -5.73
N SER A 163 18.51 4.83 -6.60
CA SER A 163 19.41 5.94 -6.26
C SER A 163 18.62 7.16 -5.78
N TYR A 164 17.61 7.58 -6.54
CA TYR A 164 16.77 8.73 -6.15
C TYR A 164 16.06 8.51 -4.80
N TYR A 165 15.62 7.29 -4.53
CA TYR A 165 14.98 6.97 -3.24
C TYR A 165 15.99 6.98 -2.08
N ALA A 166 17.20 6.45 -2.30
CA ALA A 166 18.24 6.39 -1.29
C ALA A 166 18.81 7.77 -0.89
N GLU A 167 18.68 8.77 -1.76
CA GLU A 167 19.12 10.16 -1.50
C GLU A 167 18.10 10.98 -0.68
N LYS A 168 16.89 10.44 -0.40
CA LYS A 168 15.81 11.10 0.35
C LYS A 168 15.81 10.70 1.82
#